data_79324d41864ceb543b53068a7abe34a4
#
_entry.id   79324d41864ceb543b53068a7abe34a4
#
_cell.length_a   1.000
_cell.length_b   1.000
_cell.length_c   1.000
_cell.angle_alpha   90.00
_cell.angle_beta   90.00
_cell.angle_gamma   90.00
#
_symmetry.space_group_name_H-M   'P 1'
#
loop_
_entity.id
_entity.type
_entity.pdbx_description
1 polymer ?
#
loop_
_entity_poly.entity_id
_entity_poly.type
_entity_poly.pdbx_seq_one_letter_code
_entity_poly.pdbx_strand_id
1 'polypeptide(L)'
;MFLLILLMALAARGVRAQNSSGGEALYNGIVLPKDWPPEVNWEDIKARKPLPEPPYLQSPPAIISIDVGRQLFVDDFLIEQTTLKRTYHLAQYHTNNPVFSGGMIFSGGVWYDPREQLFKMWYFKDGTSYTTSKDGIHWGPGKSVLSGQTDSQTVWLDLEEKDTAKRFKMIRSVIANNECRGQIYFSPDGLEWKHVGQTGTWGDRSTFFYNPFRKTWVISARHGWGQPRARRYWEVKDLEKGPYWGAAGQPESAYYWVGSDTLDPERPDYKIPCQLYNLDCVAYESLMLGLFTIWRGQPPPRQKPNEVCIGFSRDGFHWSRPDRRPFCPVSETPGEWNYANVQSAGGGCLIVGDQLYFYVSGRGNGLVTSLATLRRDGFASMDGDKQGGTLTTRPLRFQGKHFFVNLDAAEGELRAEVLNSAGEVLLTSRPVRGNKTRLKVEWKEANDLSAFAGKPMRFRLHLRSGKLYAFWVSPDESGASYGYVAAGGPGFEGPTDTGGAMK
;
A
#
# COMPACT_ATOMS: atom_id res chain seq x y z
N MET A 1 2.72 43.03 -57.27
CA MET A 1 1.51 42.31 -56.87
C MET A 1 1.92 41.28 -55.82
N PHE A 2 1.97 41.76 -54.56
CA PHE A 2 2.43 40.95 -53.41
C PHE A 2 1.25 40.28 -52.76
N LEU A 3 1.28 38.93 -52.62
CA LEU A 3 0.28 38.12 -51.98
C LEU A 3 0.62 38.01 -50.48
N LEU A 4 -0.20 38.55 -49.58
CA LEU A 4 -0.08 38.47 -48.15
C LEU A 4 -0.73 37.19 -47.68
N ILE A 5 0.08 36.24 -47.15
CA ILE A 5 -0.41 35.04 -46.49
C ILE A 5 -0.58 35.35 -45.01
N LEU A 6 -1.84 35.35 -44.54
CA LEU A 6 -2.23 35.51 -43.13
C LEU A 6 -2.12 34.18 -42.40
N LEU A 7 -1.11 34.00 -41.56
CA LEU A 7 -1.02 32.86 -40.63
C LEU A 7 -1.89 33.16 -39.40
N MET A 8 -2.99 32.42 -39.26
CA MET A 8 -3.74 32.35 -38.00
C MET A 8 -3.02 31.42 -37.02
N ALA A 9 -2.39 31.99 -35.99
CA ALA A 9 -1.89 31.28 -34.85
C ALA A 9 -3.07 30.95 -33.90
N LEU A 10 -3.49 29.71 -33.83
CA LEU A 10 -4.36 29.22 -32.77
C LEU A 10 -3.57 29.22 -31.43
N ALA A 11 -3.86 30.19 -30.61
CA ALA A 11 -3.38 30.21 -29.23
C ALA A 11 -4.12 29.13 -28.43
N ALA A 12 -3.45 28.03 -28.13
CA ALA A 12 -3.87 27.09 -27.13
C ALA A 12 -3.84 27.81 -25.76
N ARG A 13 -5.01 28.19 -25.27
CA ARG A 13 -5.15 28.62 -23.87
C ARG A 13 -4.89 27.48 -22.94
N GLY A 14 -3.64 27.35 -22.46
CA GLY A 14 -3.32 26.58 -21.32
C GLY A 14 -4.15 27.06 -20.13
N VAL A 15 -4.92 26.17 -19.54
CA VAL A 15 -5.57 26.39 -18.26
C VAL A 15 -4.46 26.60 -17.24
N ARG A 16 -4.19 27.87 -16.90
CA ARG A 16 -3.37 28.22 -15.74
C ARG A 16 -4.09 27.70 -14.51
N ALA A 17 -3.49 26.71 -13.84
CA ALA A 17 -3.88 26.37 -12.49
C ALA A 17 -3.86 27.66 -11.67
N GLN A 18 -4.99 27.98 -11.06
CA GLN A 18 -5.07 29.05 -10.06
C GLN A 18 -4.05 28.72 -8.97
N ASN A 19 -3.11 29.61 -8.72
CA ASN A 19 -2.24 29.59 -7.55
C ASN A 19 -3.14 29.72 -6.31
N SER A 20 -3.59 28.58 -5.78
CA SER A 20 -4.13 28.53 -4.44
C SER A 20 -2.94 28.70 -3.47
N SER A 21 -3.11 29.47 -2.42
CA SER A 21 -2.16 29.66 -1.32
C SER A 21 -1.95 28.38 -0.48
N GLY A 22 -2.25 27.20 -1.02
CA GLY A 22 -2.14 25.87 -0.44
C GLY A 22 -0.95 25.07 -0.97
N GLY A 23 -0.64 23.96 -0.34
CA GLY A 23 0.40 23.01 -0.73
C GLY A 23 0.07 22.18 -1.98
N GLU A 24 0.76 21.05 -2.15
CA GLU A 24 0.59 20.09 -3.25
C GLU A 24 -0.83 19.46 -3.22
N ALA A 25 -1.55 19.53 -4.34
CA ALA A 25 -2.84 18.85 -4.49
C ALA A 25 -2.62 17.43 -5.01
N LEU A 26 -3.17 16.43 -4.30
CA LEU A 26 -3.14 15.03 -4.69
C LEU A 26 -4.27 14.70 -5.67
N TYR A 27 -4.11 13.57 -6.37
CA TYR A 27 -5.09 13.10 -7.36
C TYR A 27 -6.52 12.96 -6.82
N ASN A 28 -6.67 12.61 -5.52
CA ASN A 28 -7.96 12.38 -4.84
C ASN A 28 -8.59 13.67 -4.28
N GLY A 29 -7.99 14.83 -4.52
CA GLY A 29 -8.47 16.12 -4.06
C GLY A 29 -7.94 16.56 -2.69
N ILE A 30 -7.17 15.75 -2.00
CA ILE A 30 -6.48 16.14 -0.76
C ILE A 30 -5.44 17.22 -1.13
N VAL A 31 -5.42 18.31 -0.37
CA VAL A 31 -4.39 19.36 -0.47
C VAL A 31 -3.48 19.24 0.74
N LEU A 32 -2.20 18.94 0.49
CA LEU A 32 -1.19 18.85 1.54
C LEU A 32 -0.89 20.24 2.12
N PRO A 33 -0.45 20.35 3.39
CA PRO A 33 0.01 21.61 3.93
C PRO A 33 1.23 22.13 3.15
N LYS A 34 1.45 23.45 3.19
CA LYS A 34 2.57 24.09 2.51
C LYS A 34 3.91 23.60 3.07
N ASP A 35 3.96 23.46 4.39
CA ASP A 35 5.13 22.93 5.09
C ASP A 35 4.96 21.41 5.21
N TRP A 36 5.70 20.68 4.38
CA TRP A 36 5.68 19.22 4.30
C TRP A 36 7.08 18.63 4.47
N PRO A 37 7.26 17.52 5.21
CA PRO A 37 6.22 16.80 5.96
C PRO A 37 5.78 17.54 7.21
N PRO A 38 4.56 17.25 7.75
CA PRO A 38 4.09 17.82 9.00
C PRO A 38 5.01 17.48 10.17
N GLU A 39 5.15 18.39 11.10
CA GLU A 39 5.88 18.14 12.33
C GLU A 39 5.14 17.14 13.23
N VAL A 40 5.82 16.11 13.69
CA VAL A 40 5.32 15.12 14.65
C VAL A 40 6.13 15.23 15.93
N ASN A 41 5.45 15.41 17.06
CA ASN A 41 6.11 15.53 18.36
C ASN A 41 6.62 14.17 18.83
N TRP A 42 7.93 14.08 19.09
CA TRP A 42 8.55 12.87 19.62
C TRP A 42 7.97 12.44 20.99
N GLU A 43 7.65 13.38 21.88
CA GLU A 43 7.12 13.05 23.19
C GLU A 43 5.74 12.37 23.11
N ASP A 44 4.94 12.67 22.08
CA ASP A 44 3.67 11.99 21.83
C ASP A 44 3.89 10.54 21.38
N ILE A 45 4.86 10.31 20.50
CA ILE A 45 5.27 8.96 20.06
C ILE A 45 5.82 8.16 21.25
N LYS A 46 6.69 8.77 22.05
CA LYS A 46 7.30 8.16 23.23
C LYS A 46 6.28 7.81 24.30
N ALA A 47 5.30 8.66 24.52
CA ALA A 47 4.17 8.43 25.39
C ALA A 47 3.13 7.45 24.81
N ARG A 48 3.33 7.00 23.55
CA ARG A 48 2.43 6.11 22.84
C ARG A 48 0.99 6.67 22.79
N LYS A 49 0.84 7.98 22.58
CA LYS A 49 -0.50 8.54 22.39
C LYS A 49 -1.13 7.93 21.16
N PRO A 50 -2.46 7.67 21.15
CA PRO A 50 -3.17 7.22 19.97
C PRO A 50 -2.85 8.10 18.76
N LEU A 51 -2.63 7.47 17.61
CA LEU A 51 -2.44 8.22 16.36
C LEU A 51 -3.65 9.14 16.15
N PRO A 52 -3.43 10.42 15.85
CA PRO A 52 -4.53 11.30 15.53
C PRO A 52 -5.25 10.81 14.28
N GLU A 53 -6.54 11.07 14.22
CA GLU A 53 -7.30 10.82 12.99
C GLU A 53 -6.69 11.62 11.85
N PRO A 54 -6.44 10.99 10.67
CA PRO A 54 -5.89 11.69 9.53
C PRO A 54 -6.68 12.96 9.14
N PRO A 55 -6.02 14.09 8.84
CA PRO A 55 -6.70 15.34 8.52
C PRO A 55 -7.72 15.23 7.39
N TYR A 56 -7.45 14.38 6.40
CA TYR A 56 -8.36 14.14 5.27
C TYR A 56 -9.64 13.36 5.66
N LEU A 57 -9.69 12.73 6.83
CA LEU A 57 -10.93 12.13 7.37
C LEU A 57 -11.73 13.15 8.17
N GLN A 58 -11.06 14.05 8.90
CA GLN A 58 -11.71 15.14 9.64
C GLN A 58 -12.32 16.19 8.68
N SER A 59 -11.62 16.49 7.60
CA SER A 59 -12.02 17.46 6.58
C SER A 59 -11.78 16.90 5.18
N PRO A 60 -12.64 16.00 4.69
CA PRO A 60 -12.51 15.44 3.34
C PRO A 60 -12.68 16.53 2.27
N PRO A 61 -12.06 16.36 1.08
CA PRO A 61 -12.28 17.25 -0.05
C PRO A 61 -13.76 17.39 -0.39
N ALA A 62 -14.20 18.58 -0.77
CA ALA A 62 -15.59 18.81 -1.18
C ALA A 62 -16.00 17.94 -2.37
N ILE A 63 -15.04 17.58 -3.24
CA ILE A 63 -15.19 16.65 -4.36
C ILE A 63 -13.98 15.74 -4.39
N ILE A 64 -14.20 14.44 -4.32
CA ILE A 64 -13.15 13.43 -4.36
C ILE A 64 -13.02 12.90 -5.80
N SER A 65 -11.84 13.00 -6.39
CA SER A 65 -11.55 12.37 -7.68
C SER A 65 -11.22 10.89 -7.49
N ILE A 66 -11.86 10.03 -8.31
CA ILE A 66 -11.76 8.57 -8.21
C ILE A 66 -11.26 7.92 -9.51
N ASP A 67 -10.47 8.67 -10.29
CA ASP A 67 -9.93 8.17 -11.58
C ASP A 67 -8.73 7.22 -11.42
N VAL A 68 -8.23 7.06 -10.20
CA VAL A 68 -7.13 6.15 -9.90
C VAL A 68 -7.64 5.02 -9.02
N GLY A 69 -7.66 3.83 -9.57
CA GLY A 69 -7.84 2.59 -8.83
C GLY A 69 -9.24 2.32 -8.30
N ARG A 70 -9.36 1.14 -7.72
CA ARG A 70 -10.54 0.73 -6.98
C ARG A 70 -10.62 1.52 -5.69
N GLN A 71 -11.84 1.90 -5.33
CA GLN A 71 -12.14 2.71 -4.16
C GLN A 71 -12.53 1.77 -3.02
N LEU A 72 -11.64 1.64 -2.02
CA LEU A 72 -11.80 0.74 -0.89
C LEU A 72 -12.47 1.43 0.30
N PHE A 73 -13.30 0.67 1.03
CA PHE A 73 -14.03 1.16 2.21
C PHE A 73 -13.28 0.93 3.54
N VAL A 74 -11.98 1.12 3.53
CA VAL A 74 -11.12 0.92 4.71
C VAL A 74 -11.27 2.01 5.78
N ASP A 75 -11.86 3.14 5.42
CA ASP A 75 -12.16 4.31 6.26
C ASP A 75 -13.41 5.05 5.73
N ASP A 76 -13.77 6.18 6.34
CA ASP A 76 -14.95 6.96 5.96
C ASP A 76 -14.67 8.07 4.93
N PHE A 77 -13.51 8.07 4.30
CA PHE A 77 -13.12 9.08 3.31
C PHE A 77 -14.15 9.24 2.17
N LEU A 78 -14.67 8.12 1.69
CA LEU A 78 -15.63 8.09 0.58
C LEU A 78 -17.09 8.17 1.03
N ILE A 79 -17.37 7.98 2.32
CA ILE A 79 -18.72 7.75 2.84
C ILE A 79 -19.30 9.05 3.39
N GLU A 80 -20.46 9.47 2.88
CA GLU A 80 -21.26 10.54 3.44
C GLU A 80 -22.20 10.02 4.53
N GLN A 81 -22.90 8.91 4.22
CA GLN A 81 -23.76 8.23 5.18
C GLN A 81 -23.91 6.74 4.84
N THR A 82 -24.13 5.91 5.85
CA THR A 82 -24.37 4.48 5.65
C THR A 82 -25.17 3.87 6.78
N THR A 83 -25.96 2.85 6.45
CA THR A 83 -26.57 1.91 7.38
C THR A 83 -25.97 0.52 7.30
N LEU A 84 -24.99 0.32 6.38
CA LEU A 84 -24.21 -0.91 6.28
C LEU A 84 -23.17 -0.96 7.40
N LYS A 85 -22.79 -2.16 7.81
CA LYS A 85 -21.77 -2.39 8.84
C LYS A 85 -20.42 -2.62 8.19
N ARG A 86 -19.36 -1.89 8.59
CA ARG A 86 -18.00 -2.19 8.16
C ARG A 86 -17.44 -3.39 8.94
N THR A 87 -16.87 -4.34 8.20
CA THR A 87 -16.15 -5.49 8.75
C THR A 87 -14.74 -5.53 8.20
N TYR A 88 -13.73 -5.60 9.08
CA TYR A 88 -12.32 -5.77 8.70
C TYR A 88 -11.96 -7.24 8.68
N HIS A 89 -11.19 -7.64 7.67
CA HIS A 89 -10.78 -9.01 7.43
C HIS A 89 -9.28 -9.18 7.59
N LEU A 90 -8.88 -10.33 8.11
CA LEU A 90 -7.49 -10.70 8.33
C LEU A 90 -7.01 -11.65 7.24
N ALA A 91 -5.72 -11.59 6.91
CA ALA A 91 -5.12 -12.56 6.00
C ALA A 91 -5.14 -13.96 6.62
N GLN A 92 -5.23 -14.97 5.77
CA GLN A 92 -5.22 -16.36 6.15
C GLN A 92 -3.90 -16.99 5.71
N TYR A 93 -3.22 -17.68 6.62
CA TYR A 93 -2.01 -18.38 6.28
C TYR A 93 -2.27 -19.54 5.31
N HIS A 94 -1.42 -19.62 4.30
CA HIS A 94 -1.48 -20.68 3.32
C HIS A 94 -1.17 -22.05 3.95
N THR A 95 -1.87 -23.09 3.52
CA THR A 95 -1.75 -24.43 4.12
C THR A 95 -0.39 -25.07 3.95
N ASN A 96 0.36 -24.68 2.91
CA ASN A 96 1.70 -25.21 2.61
C ASN A 96 2.83 -24.43 3.30
N ASN A 97 2.53 -23.62 4.30
CA ASN A 97 3.56 -22.87 5.02
C ASN A 97 4.49 -23.77 5.86
N PRO A 98 5.79 -23.46 5.91
CA PRO A 98 6.45 -22.36 5.19
C PRO A 98 6.61 -22.69 3.69
N VAL A 99 6.38 -21.70 2.82
CA VAL A 99 6.56 -21.85 1.36
C VAL A 99 8.03 -21.83 0.95
N PHE A 100 8.91 -21.35 1.82
CA PHE A 100 10.36 -21.34 1.58
C PHE A 100 11.15 -21.44 2.88
N SER A 101 12.04 -22.46 2.96
CA SER A 101 12.89 -22.72 4.14
C SER A 101 14.36 -22.33 3.93
N GLY A 102 14.66 -21.61 2.84
CA GLY A 102 16.03 -21.18 2.52
C GLY A 102 16.49 -19.91 3.24
N GLY A 103 15.59 -19.16 3.88
CA GLY A 103 15.88 -17.92 4.57
C GLY A 103 14.62 -17.09 4.89
N MET A 104 14.83 -15.92 5.49
CA MET A 104 13.74 -15.02 5.93
C MET A 104 13.60 -13.81 5.00
N ILE A 105 12.38 -13.42 4.71
CA ILE A 105 12.10 -12.28 3.84
C ILE A 105 12.51 -10.93 4.43
N PHE A 106 12.31 -10.66 5.69
CA PHE A 106 12.79 -9.47 6.43
C PHE A 106 12.79 -8.16 5.62
N SER A 107 11.66 -7.71 5.13
CA SER A 107 11.52 -6.55 4.22
C SER A 107 12.31 -6.69 2.91
N GLY A 108 12.94 -7.85 2.63
CA GLY A 108 13.78 -8.07 1.45
C GLY A 108 13.09 -7.73 0.14
N GLY A 109 11.90 -8.24 -0.04
CA GLY A 109 11.06 -7.93 -1.19
C GLY A 109 10.64 -9.16 -1.99
N VAL A 110 9.36 -9.21 -2.32
CA VAL A 110 8.82 -10.16 -3.29
C VAL A 110 8.09 -9.37 -4.35
N TRP A 111 8.49 -9.57 -5.60
CA TRP A 111 7.99 -8.83 -6.76
C TRP A 111 7.66 -9.78 -7.90
N TYR A 112 6.62 -9.48 -8.67
CA TYR A 112 6.39 -10.13 -9.94
C TYR A 112 7.05 -9.31 -11.04
N ASP A 113 8.00 -9.94 -11.75
CA ASP A 113 8.65 -9.32 -12.90
C ASP A 113 7.89 -9.66 -14.17
N PRO A 114 7.16 -8.71 -14.80
CA PRO A 114 6.37 -8.97 -15.98
C PRO A 114 7.23 -9.26 -17.22
N ARG A 115 8.50 -8.82 -17.26
CA ARG A 115 9.40 -9.12 -18.40
C ARG A 115 9.81 -10.59 -18.42
N GLU A 116 10.04 -11.17 -17.26
CA GLU A 116 10.44 -12.57 -17.13
C GLU A 116 9.26 -13.49 -16.77
N GLN A 117 8.10 -12.92 -16.40
CA GLN A 117 6.90 -13.62 -15.93
C GLN A 117 7.21 -14.54 -14.72
N LEU A 118 7.98 -14.01 -13.78
CA LEU A 118 8.45 -14.73 -12.61
C LEU A 118 8.21 -13.91 -11.34
N PHE A 119 7.88 -14.61 -10.27
CA PHE A 119 8.01 -14.10 -8.92
C PHE A 119 9.49 -14.13 -8.54
N LYS A 120 10.00 -13.03 -8.03
CA LYS A 120 11.38 -12.84 -7.59
C LYS A 120 11.38 -12.48 -6.12
N MET A 121 12.21 -13.17 -5.32
CA MET A 121 12.33 -12.93 -3.88
C MET A 121 13.79 -12.67 -3.50
N TRP A 122 14.02 -11.56 -2.80
CA TRP A 122 15.30 -11.27 -2.14
C TRP A 122 15.11 -11.46 -0.65
N TYR A 123 15.90 -12.34 -0.06
CA TYR A 123 15.76 -12.77 1.32
C TYR A 123 17.09 -12.72 2.06
N PHE A 124 17.02 -12.76 3.39
CA PHE A 124 18.16 -12.77 4.27
C PHE A 124 18.65 -14.18 4.52
N LYS A 125 19.91 -14.45 4.15
CA LYS A 125 20.70 -15.60 4.53
C LYS A 125 22.17 -15.28 4.19
N ASP A 126 23.00 -15.05 5.19
CA ASP A 126 24.44 -14.74 5.02
C ASP A 126 24.71 -13.56 4.07
N GLY A 127 23.88 -12.52 4.15
CA GLY A 127 23.84 -11.39 3.25
C GLY A 127 22.49 -11.31 2.49
N THR A 128 22.52 -10.81 1.25
CA THR A 128 21.36 -10.79 0.36
C THR A 128 21.39 -12.01 -0.54
N SER A 129 20.36 -12.82 -0.47
CA SER A 129 20.13 -13.99 -1.31
C SER A 129 18.89 -13.80 -2.17
N TYR A 130 18.78 -14.55 -3.27
CA TYR A 130 17.75 -14.44 -4.29
C TYR A 130 17.23 -15.82 -4.69
N THR A 131 15.94 -15.88 -4.98
CA THR A 131 15.29 -17.07 -5.60
C THR A 131 14.10 -16.62 -6.44
N THR A 132 13.58 -17.54 -7.27
CA THR A 132 12.43 -17.31 -8.15
C THR A 132 11.36 -18.38 -7.99
N SER A 133 10.13 -18.03 -8.38
CA SER A 133 9.01 -18.96 -8.48
C SER A 133 8.14 -18.63 -9.70
N LYS A 134 7.46 -19.64 -10.25
CA LYS A 134 6.47 -19.46 -11.31
C LYS A 134 5.06 -19.17 -10.78
N ASP A 135 4.78 -19.62 -9.57
CA ASP A 135 3.44 -19.58 -8.96
C ASP A 135 3.40 -18.79 -7.64
N GLY A 136 4.56 -18.37 -7.13
CA GLY A 136 4.69 -17.69 -5.83
C GLY A 136 4.59 -18.63 -4.61
N ILE A 137 4.45 -19.93 -4.82
CA ILE A 137 4.32 -20.95 -3.76
C ILE A 137 5.52 -21.89 -3.75
N HIS A 138 5.92 -22.38 -4.90
CA HIS A 138 7.06 -23.28 -5.08
C HIS A 138 8.28 -22.50 -5.53
N TRP A 139 9.24 -22.34 -4.62
CA TRP A 139 10.45 -21.54 -4.83
C TRP A 139 11.64 -22.42 -5.23
N GLY A 140 12.41 -21.94 -6.19
CA GLY A 140 13.62 -22.61 -6.65
C GLY A 140 14.78 -22.55 -5.63
N PRO A 141 15.93 -23.13 -5.96
CA PRO A 141 17.12 -23.01 -5.12
C PRO A 141 17.57 -21.56 -5.01
N GLY A 142 17.94 -21.15 -3.80
CA GLY A 142 18.45 -19.83 -3.55
C GLY A 142 19.93 -19.70 -3.92
N LYS A 143 20.34 -18.46 -4.27
CA LYS A 143 21.76 -18.09 -4.46
C LYS A 143 22.08 -16.76 -3.78
N SER A 144 23.30 -16.62 -3.26
CA SER A 144 23.80 -15.33 -2.75
C SER A 144 24.01 -14.37 -3.94
N VAL A 145 23.55 -13.12 -3.79
CA VAL A 145 23.70 -12.06 -4.81
C VAL A 145 24.48 -10.85 -4.29
N LEU A 146 24.57 -10.69 -2.97
CA LEU A 146 25.42 -9.67 -2.36
C LEU A 146 25.87 -10.14 -0.98
N SER A 147 27.15 -10.45 -0.85
CA SER A 147 27.76 -10.88 0.40
C SER A 147 27.95 -9.73 1.40
N GLY A 148 28.44 -10.05 2.58
CA GLY A 148 28.76 -9.12 3.65
C GLY A 148 27.62 -8.93 4.65
N GLN A 149 28.01 -8.52 5.86
CA GLN A 149 27.10 -8.37 6.97
C GLN A 149 26.04 -7.30 6.70
N THR A 150 24.80 -7.64 6.91
CA THR A 150 23.66 -6.71 6.90
C THR A 150 22.70 -7.11 7.99
N ASP A 151 22.02 -6.14 8.59
CA ASP A 151 20.93 -6.41 9.54
C ASP A 151 19.58 -6.50 8.84
N SER A 152 19.37 -5.70 7.79
CA SER A 152 18.14 -5.69 7.00
C SER A 152 18.37 -5.10 5.62
N GLN A 153 17.46 -5.40 4.72
CA GLN A 153 17.48 -4.93 3.35
C GLN A 153 16.06 -4.78 2.82
N THR A 154 15.87 -3.89 1.87
CA THR A 154 14.64 -3.77 1.09
C THR A 154 15.02 -3.67 -0.38
N VAL A 155 14.36 -4.44 -1.22
CA VAL A 155 14.53 -4.41 -2.69
C VAL A 155 13.22 -3.94 -3.31
N TRP A 156 13.33 -3.08 -4.31
CA TRP A 156 12.23 -2.51 -5.08
C TRP A 156 12.43 -2.77 -6.57
N LEU A 157 11.42 -3.33 -7.22
CA LEU A 157 11.33 -3.37 -8.68
C LEU A 157 10.59 -2.13 -9.17
N ASP A 158 11.33 -1.21 -9.80
CA ASP A 158 10.78 0.02 -10.32
C ASP A 158 10.37 -0.14 -11.79
N LEU A 159 9.08 -0.36 -12.01
CA LEU A 159 8.51 -0.53 -13.35
C LEU A 159 8.33 0.80 -14.11
N GLU A 160 8.49 1.95 -13.44
CA GLU A 160 8.47 3.27 -14.08
C GLU A 160 9.86 3.76 -14.49
N GLU A 161 10.93 3.07 -14.02
CA GLU A 161 12.31 3.44 -14.34
C GLU A 161 12.65 3.20 -15.82
N LYS A 162 13.15 4.25 -16.47
CA LYS A 162 13.54 4.22 -17.88
C LYS A 162 14.97 3.76 -18.10
N ASP A 163 15.86 4.02 -17.13
CA ASP A 163 17.23 3.54 -17.14
C ASP A 163 17.26 2.07 -16.67
N THR A 164 17.47 1.18 -17.62
CA THR A 164 17.51 -0.27 -17.35
C THR A 164 18.54 -0.64 -16.30
N ALA A 165 19.64 0.11 -16.16
CA ALA A 165 20.66 -0.14 -15.14
C ALA A 165 20.17 0.16 -13.70
N LYS A 166 19.06 0.89 -13.55
CA LYS A 166 18.47 1.29 -12.26
C LYS A 166 17.12 0.62 -11.98
N ARG A 167 16.73 -0.36 -12.78
CA ARG A 167 15.42 -1.02 -12.71
C ARG A 167 15.13 -1.64 -11.35
N PHE A 168 16.13 -2.22 -10.70
CA PHE A 168 16.04 -2.68 -9.34
C PHE A 168 16.82 -1.76 -8.42
N LYS A 169 16.24 -1.44 -7.27
CA LYS A 169 16.82 -0.57 -6.26
C LYS A 169 16.86 -1.33 -4.94
N MET A 170 17.94 -1.20 -4.19
CA MET A 170 18.09 -1.84 -2.89
C MET A 170 18.72 -0.87 -1.89
N ILE A 171 18.20 -0.86 -0.67
CA ILE A 171 18.89 -0.25 0.47
C ILE A 171 19.15 -1.34 1.52
N ARG A 172 20.42 -1.46 1.95
CA ARG A 172 20.87 -2.39 2.99
C ARG A 172 21.32 -1.64 4.21
N SER A 173 20.90 -2.07 5.39
CA SER A 173 21.45 -1.56 6.67
C SER A 173 22.81 -2.18 6.94
N VAL A 174 23.84 -1.34 6.96
CA VAL A 174 25.22 -1.76 7.25
C VAL A 174 25.70 -1.00 8.48
N ILE A 175 26.25 -1.74 9.46
CA ILE A 175 26.83 -1.18 10.66
C ILE A 175 28.36 -1.13 10.47
N ALA A 176 28.91 0.08 10.54
CA ALA A 176 30.35 0.34 10.49
C ALA A 176 30.70 1.48 11.45
N ASN A 177 31.81 1.37 12.16
CA ASN A 177 32.30 2.39 13.11
C ASN A 177 31.21 2.84 14.12
N ASN A 178 30.43 1.91 14.66
CA ASN A 178 29.32 2.14 15.58
C ASN A 178 28.13 2.96 14.99
N GLU A 179 28.13 3.21 13.69
CA GLU A 179 27.00 3.83 12.99
C GLU A 179 26.32 2.84 12.08
N CYS A 180 24.98 2.93 11.99
CA CYS A 180 24.18 2.19 11.02
C CYS A 180 23.73 3.15 9.92
N ARG A 181 24.00 2.80 8.67
CA ARG A 181 23.60 3.56 7.48
C ARG A 181 22.99 2.64 6.42
N GLY A 182 22.09 3.17 5.63
CA GLY A 182 21.57 2.48 4.45
C GLY A 182 22.53 2.64 3.28
N GLN A 183 23.11 1.55 2.82
CA GLN A 183 23.88 1.53 1.58
C GLN A 183 22.94 1.30 0.40
N ILE A 184 23.02 2.14 -0.63
CA ILE A 184 22.10 2.18 -1.77
C ILE A 184 22.76 1.52 -2.97
N TYR A 185 22.01 0.61 -3.60
CA TYR A 185 22.47 -0.13 -4.76
C TYR A 185 21.43 -0.08 -5.87
N PHE A 186 21.87 -0.06 -7.12
CA PHE A 186 21.05 -0.26 -8.30
C PHE A 186 21.48 -1.50 -9.07
N SER A 187 20.53 -2.08 -9.81
CA SER A 187 20.76 -3.30 -10.59
C SER A 187 19.83 -3.33 -11.81
N PRO A 188 20.30 -3.86 -12.96
CA PRO A 188 19.46 -4.09 -14.13
C PRO A 188 18.54 -5.32 -13.99
N ASP A 189 18.95 -6.33 -13.20
CA ASP A 189 18.37 -7.66 -13.15
C ASP A 189 18.02 -8.14 -11.75
N GLY A 190 18.46 -7.40 -10.70
CA GLY A 190 18.30 -7.76 -9.30
C GLY A 190 19.32 -8.79 -8.80
N LEU A 191 20.35 -9.09 -9.57
CA LEU A 191 21.41 -10.07 -9.29
C LEU A 191 22.78 -9.39 -9.14
N GLU A 192 23.13 -8.53 -10.08
CA GLU A 192 24.37 -7.76 -10.05
C GLU A 192 24.08 -6.35 -9.54
N TRP A 193 24.68 -5.99 -8.39
CA TRP A 193 24.39 -4.78 -7.65
C TRP A 193 25.55 -3.79 -7.67
N LYS A 194 25.29 -2.59 -8.16
CA LYS A 194 26.22 -1.47 -8.15
C LYS A 194 25.90 -0.55 -6.97
N HIS A 195 26.86 -0.34 -6.06
CA HIS A 195 26.75 0.66 -5.00
C HIS A 195 26.75 2.07 -5.60
N VAL A 196 25.80 2.92 -5.17
CA VAL A 196 25.61 4.27 -5.73
C VAL A 196 25.57 5.36 -4.67
N GLY A 197 25.41 5.03 -3.39
CA GLY A 197 25.35 6.03 -2.33
C GLY A 197 24.92 5.45 -0.99
N GLN A 198 24.63 6.34 -0.05
CA GLN A 198 24.19 5.96 1.30
C GLN A 198 23.19 6.96 1.86
N THR A 199 22.46 6.56 2.89
CA THR A 199 21.58 7.43 3.67
C THR A 199 22.34 8.16 4.78
N GLY A 200 21.67 9.09 5.45
CA GLY A 200 22.10 9.52 6.78
C GLY A 200 22.04 8.38 7.80
N THR A 201 22.47 8.65 9.04
CA THR A 201 22.44 7.65 10.13
C THR A 201 21.02 7.23 10.47
N TRP A 202 20.78 5.92 10.53
CA TRP A 202 19.49 5.32 10.89
C TRP A 202 19.68 4.12 11.83
N GLY A 203 18.58 3.44 12.23
CA GLY A 203 18.67 2.18 12.97
C GLY A 203 18.47 0.95 12.09
N ASP A 204 18.60 -0.22 12.67
CA ASP A 204 18.24 -1.50 12.04
C ASP A 204 16.77 -1.53 11.62
N ARG A 205 16.39 -2.43 10.72
CA ARG A 205 15.01 -2.59 10.24
C ARG A 205 14.40 -1.33 9.60
N SER A 206 15.24 -0.45 9.06
CA SER A 206 14.81 0.65 8.21
C SER A 206 14.46 0.13 6.82
N THR A 207 13.47 0.74 6.17
CA THR A 207 12.93 0.34 4.88
C THR A 207 12.75 1.55 3.97
N PHE A 208 12.44 1.34 2.71
CA PHE A 208 12.06 2.41 1.78
C PHE A 208 10.98 1.93 0.82
N PHE A 209 10.25 2.87 0.24
CA PHE A 209 9.19 2.60 -0.72
C PHE A 209 8.99 3.78 -1.67
N TYR A 210 8.34 3.55 -2.79
CA TYR A 210 7.90 4.60 -3.70
C TYR A 210 6.45 4.99 -3.42
N ASN A 211 6.21 6.30 -3.29
CA ASN A 211 4.87 6.89 -3.26
C ASN A 211 4.55 7.47 -4.64
N PRO A 212 3.84 6.74 -5.51
CA PRO A 212 3.60 7.17 -6.87
C PRO A 212 2.59 8.31 -6.97
N PHE A 213 1.71 8.51 -5.98
CA PHE A 213 0.77 9.62 -5.92
C PHE A 213 1.46 10.97 -5.83
N ARG A 214 2.69 10.98 -5.27
CA ARG A 214 3.56 12.15 -5.15
C ARG A 214 4.86 12.04 -5.97
N LYS A 215 5.06 10.91 -6.63
CA LYS A 215 6.28 10.59 -7.40
C LYS A 215 7.54 10.83 -6.56
N THR A 216 7.58 10.23 -5.37
CA THR A 216 8.68 10.39 -4.41
C THR A 216 9.05 9.08 -3.74
N TRP A 217 10.34 8.87 -3.50
CA TRP A 217 10.85 7.80 -2.64
C TRP A 217 10.75 8.23 -1.20
N VAL A 218 10.25 7.35 -0.36
CA VAL A 218 10.14 7.57 1.08
C VAL A 218 11.01 6.57 1.81
N ILE A 219 11.81 7.08 2.73
CA ILE A 219 12.64 6.27 3.61
C ILE A 219 11.97 6.21 4.98
N SER A 220 11.61 5.00 5.40
CA SER A 220 11.09 4.68 6.73
C SER A 220 12.26 4.31 7.63
N ALA A 221 12.95 5.32 8.15
CA ALA A 221 14.12 5.14 8.97
C ALA A 221 13.74 4.79 10.42
N ARG A 222 14.37 3.78 11.02
CA ARG A 222 14.18 3.52 12.44
C ARG A 222 14.77 4.65 13.26
N HIS A 223 14.03 5.11 14.27
CA HIS A 223 14.55 6.01 15.29
C HIS A 223 15.66 5.33 16.12
N GLY A 224 16.67 6.10 16.53
CA GLY A 224 17.95 5.68 17.08
C GLY A 224 17.97 4.60 18.17
N TRP A 225 19.16 4.17 18.55
CA TRP A 225 19.38 3.15 19.57
C TRP A 225 19.03 3.65 20.97
N GLY A 226 18.58 2.75 21.85
CA GLY A 226 18.28 3.06 23.26
C GLY A 226 16.94 3.78 23.50
N GLN A 227 16.18 4.09 22.44
CA GLN A 227 14.86 4.72 22.50
C GLN A 227 13.76 3.71 22.08
N PRO A 228 12.50 3.94 22.41
CA PRO A 228 11.40 3.16 21.86
C PRO A 228 11.47 3.14 20.32
N ARG A 229 11.24 1.96 19.74
CA ARG A 229 11.26 1.80 18.28
C ARG A 229 10.08 2.53 17.66
N ALA A 230 10.40 3.49 16.78
CA ALA A 230 9.47 4.28 15.98
C ALA A 230 10.06 4.52 14.59
N ARG A 231 9.33 5.16 13.72
CA ARG A 231 9.80 5.51 12.38
C ARG A 231 10.04 7.01 12.28
N ARG A 232 11.07 7.34 11.47
CA ARG A 232 11.34 8.66 10.94
C ARG A 232 11.08 8.66 9.44
N TYR A 233 10.69 9.78 8.90
CA TYR A 233 10.30 10.02 7.52
C TYR A 233 11.35 10.87 6.81
N TRP A 234 11.77 10.42 5.63
CA TRP A 234 12.57 11.22 4.71
C TRP A 234 12.12 10.95 3.29
N GLU A 235 11.90 11.98 2.49
CA GLU A 235 11.48 11.82 1.11
C GLU A 235 12.46 12.46 0.13
N VAL A 236 12.65 11.81 -1.02
CA VAL A 236 13.52 12.28 -2.09
C VAL A 236 12.93 11.95 -3.45
N LYS A 237 13.20 12.80 -4.43
CA LYS A 237 12.83 12.51 -5.83
C LYS A 237 13.84 11.59 -6.52
N ASP A 238 15.07 11.57 -6.06
CA ASP A 238 16.18 10.81 -6.63
C ASP A 238 16.96 10.12 -5.51
N LEU A 239 16.94 8.78 -5.48
CA LEU A 239 17.66 7.99 -4.48
C LEU A 239 19.19 8.10 -4.59
N GLU A 240 19.73 8.47 -5.74
CA GLU A 240 21.18 8.62 -5.94
C GLU A 240 21.68 9.93 -5.34
N LYS A 241 20.87 10.98 -5.32
CA LYS A 241 21.29 12.36 -4.99
C LYS A 241 20.80 12.88 -3.65
N GLY A 242 19.70 12.36 -3.10
CA GLY A 242 18.98 13.01 -2.03
C GLY A 242 18.85 12.32 -0.67
N PRO A 243 19.25 11.04 -0.46
CA PRO A 243 18.87 10.33 0.76
C PRO A 243 19.81 10.55 1.96
N TYR A 244 20.73 11.50 1.86
CA TYR A 244 21.74 11.74 2.89
C TYR A 244 21.37 12.94 3.77
N TRP A 245 20.56 12.74 4.82
CA TRP A 245 20.38 13.73 5.89
C TRP A 245 21.63 13.81 6.78
N GLY A 246 21.84 14.96 7.44
CA GLY A 246 23.05 15.22 8.21
C GLY A 246 24.24 15.74 7.38
N ALA A 247 24.08 15.96 6.07
CA ALA A 247 25.04 16.68 5.25
C ALA A 247 24.88 18.19 5.42
N ALA A 248 25.92 18.94 5.04
CA ALA A 248 25.87 20.41 5.08
C ALA A 248 24.64 20.96 4.33
N GLY A 249 23.86 21.78 5.00
CA GLY A 249 22.61 22.33 4.46
C GLY A 249 21.38 21.41 4.50
N GLN A 250 21.52 20.22 5.10
CA GLN A 250 20.41 19.30 5.34
C GLN A 250 20.08 19.21 6.84
N PRO A 251 18.84 18.86 7.23
CA PRO A 251 18.52 18.55 8.62
C PRO A 251 19.44 17.48 9.20
N GLU A 252 19.80 17.58 10.46
CA GLU A 252 20.67 16.63 11.14
C GLU A 252 20.08 15.21 11.17
N SER A 253 18.75 15.09 11.11
CA SER A 253 18.05 13.80 11.13
C SER A 253 16.77 13.86 10.30
N ALA A 254 16.31 12.68 9.87
CA ALA A 254 14.97 12.52 9.28
C ALA A 254 13.89 12.93 10.29
N TYR A 255 12.73 13.36 9.80
CA TYR A 255 11.59 13.85 10.60
C TYR A 255 10.96 12.72 11.42
N TYR A 256 10.45 13.00 12.61
CA TYR A 256 9.62 12.05 13.33
C TYR A 256 8.34 11.75 12.53
N TRP A 257 7.87 10.53 12.61
CA TRP A 257 6.75 10.10 11.79
C TRP A 257 5.69 9.33 12.58
N VAL A 258 5.94 8.06 12.87
CA VAL A 258 4.94 7.17 13.44
C VAL A 258 5.56 6.13 14.35
N GLY A 259 4.83 5.76 15.41
CA GLY A 259 5.15 4.70 16.35
C GLY A 259 4.00 3.73 16.56
N SER A 260 4.16 2.80 17.48
CA SER A 260 3.04 2.11 18.11
C SER A 260 2.34 3.05 19.09
N ASP A 261 1.09 2.79 19.38
CA ASP A 261 0.31 3.59 20.33
C ASP A 261 -0.40 2.71 21.38
N THR A 262 -1.15 3.32 22.30
CA THR A 262 -1.86 2.62 23.37
C THR A 262 -3.02 1.74 22.88
N LEU A 263 -3.44 1.90 21.61
CA LEU A 263 -4.45 1.03 20.98
C LEU A 263 -3.83 -0.25 20.44
N ASP A 264 -2.50 -0.35 20.32
CA ASP A 264 -1.81 -1.60 20.02
C ASP A 264 -1.80 -2.48 21.27
N PRO A 265 -2.55 -3.62 21.29
CA PRO A 265 -2.71 -4.41 22.51
C PRO A 265 -1.39 -5.02 22.97
N GLU A 266 -1.08 -4.82 24.26
CA GLU A 266 0.05 -5.49 24.90
C GLU A 266 -0.27 -6.98 25.07
N ARG A 267 0.77 -7.80 25.08
CA ARG A 267 0.60 -9.21 25.41
C ARG A 267 0.32 -9.36 26.90
N PRO A 268 -0.76 -10.07 27.29
CA PRO A 268 -1.12 -10.22 28.70
C PRO A 268 -0.06 -10.93 29.55
N ASP A 269 0.71 -11.84 28.91
CA ASP A 269 1.78 -12.63 29.55
C ASP A 269 3.06 -11.81 29.78
N TYR A 270 3.33 -10.78 28.96
CA TYR A 270 4.57 -10.00 29.04
C TYR A 270 4.42 -8.65 29.72
N LYS A 271 3.30 -7.97 29.48
CA LYS A 271 3.02 -6.62 29.99
C LYS A 271 4.12 -5.61 29.62
N ILE A 272 4.64 -5.75 28.40
CA ILE A 272 5.68 -4.89 27.85
C ILE A 272 5.05 -3.95 26.81
N PRO A 273 5.28 -2.64 26.90
CA PRO A 273 4.78 -1.68 25.92
C PRO A 273 5.19 -2.05 24.49
N CYS A 274 4.20 -2.11 23.59
CA CYS A 274 4.45 -2.38 22.18
C CYS A 274 5.34 -1.31 21.53
N GLN A 275 6.11 -1.70 20.52
CA GLN A 275 6.94 -0.80 19.73
C GLN A 275 6.76 -1.07 18.24
N LEU A 276 6.92 -0.06 17.39
CA LEU A 276 6.90 -0.23 15.93
C LEU A 276 8.26 -0.73 15.44
N TYR A 277 8.33 -2.03 15.12
CA TYR A 277 9.58 -2.70 14.76
C TYR A 277 10.06 -2.35 13.36
N ASN A 278 9.18 -2.44 12.36
CA ASN A 278 9.39 -1.92 11.01
C ASN A 278 8.06 -1.55 10.35
N LEU A 279 8.14 -0.82 9.24
CA LEU A 279 7.00 -0.40 8.44
C LEU A 279 7.38 -0.52 6.96
N ASP A 280 6.80 -1.50 6.29
CA ASP A 280 6.85 -1.65 4.84
C ASP A 280 5.59 -1.04 4.23
N CYS A 281 5.76 -0.22 3.19
CA CYS A 281 4.64 0.44 2.52
C CYS A 281 4.65 0.19 1.02
N VAL A 282 3.47 0.22 0.42
CA VAL A 282 3.28 0.11 -1.04
C VAL A 282 2.00 0.78 -1.47
N ALA A 283 1.96 1.33 -2.68
CA ALA A 283 0.71 1.81 -3.28
C ALA A 283 -0.12 0.61 -3.77
N TYR A 284 -1.36 0.56 -3.36
CA TYR A 284 -2.33 -0.44 -3.80
C TYR A 284 -3.64 0.26 -4.21
N GLU A 285 -4.05 0.06 -5.45
CA GLU A 285 -5.20 0.71 -6.05
C GLU A 285 -5.15 2.24 -5.85
N SER A 286 -6.02 2.80 -5.03
CA SER A 286 -6.15 4.24 -4.79
C SER A 286 -5.51 4.73 -3.48
N LEU A 287 -4.70 3.92 -2.78
CA LEU A 287 -4.16 4.30 -1.46
C LEU A 287 -2.80 3.63 -1.18
N MET A 288 -2.14 4.07 -0.11
CA MET A 288 -0.96 3.41 0.42
C MET A 288 -1.36 2.40 1.48
N LEU A 289 -0.85 1.16 1.36
CA LEU A 289 -0.88 0.15 2.41
C LEU A 289 0.38 0.27 3.26
N GLY A 290 0.23 0.19 4.59
CA GLY A 290 1.32 0.08 5.54
C GLY A 290 1.24 -1.24 6.30
N LEU A 291 2.30 -2.03 6.25
CA LEU A 291 2.46 -3.26 7.02
C LEU A 291 3.28 -2.95 8.26
N PHE A 292 2.59 -2.74 9.37
CA PHE A 292 3.15 -2.35 10.66
C PHE A 292 3.58 -3.62 11.42
N THR A 293 4.86 -3.94 11.43
CA THR A 293 5.36 -5.00 12.32
C THR A 293 5.47 -4.47 13.74
N ILE A 294 4.62 -4.97 14.62
CA ILE A 294 4.57 -4.58 16.02
C ILE A 294 5.39 -5.54 16.86
N TRP A 295 6.42 -5.00 17.54
CA TRP A 295 7.21 -5.70 18.53
C TRP A 295 6.46 -5.73 19.86
N ARG A 296 6.25 -6.93 20.42
CA ARG A 296 5.47 -7.15 21.62
C ARG A 296 6.29 -7.67 22.81
N GLY A 297 7.57 -7.36 22.83
CA GLY A 297 8.49 -7.83 23.85
C GLY A 297 9.44 -8.94 23.37
N GLN A 298 10.35 -9.33 24.24
CA GLN A 298 11.35 -10.36 23.95
C GLN A 298 11.81 -11.07 25.26
N PRO A 299 10.90 -11.56 26.11
CA PRO A 299 11.31 -12.28 27.30
C PRO A 299 11.80 -13.69 26.94
N PRO A 300 12.89 -14.17 27.54
CA PRO A 300 13.32 -15.54 27.39
C PRO A 300 12.25 -16.51 27.92
N PRO A 301 12.12 -17.72 27.33
CA PRO A 301 12.88 -18.26 26.21
C PRO A 301 12.36 -17.85 24.83
N ARG A 302 11.19 -17.18 24.73
CA ARG A 302 10.53 -16.83 23.46
C ARG A 302 11.21 -15.64 22.82
N GLN A 303 11.65 -15.80 21.57
CA GLN A 303 12.17 -14.70 20.79
C GLN A 303 11.02 -13.88 20.20
N LYS A 304 11.12 -12.56 20.27
CA LYS A 304 10.33 -11.52 19.59
C LYS A 304 9.01 -12.01 18.97
N PRO A 305 7.89 -12.10 19.68
CA PRO A 305 6.59 -12.39 19.08
C PRO A 305 6.06 -11.18 18.30
N ASN A 306 6.79 -10.80 17.26
CA ASN A 306 6.39 -9.73 16.36
C ASN A 306 5.23 -10.19 15.50
N GLU A 307 4.28 -9.29 15.26
CA GLU A 307 3.11 -9.55 14.43
C GLU A 307 2.93 -8.42 13.43
N VAL A 308 2.44 -8.73 12.24
CA VAL A 308 2.12 -7.72 11.23
C VAL A 308 0.70 -7.24 11.43
N CYS A 309 0.52 -5.94 11.63
CA CYS A 309 -0.75 -5.23 11.60
C CYS A 309 -0.84 -4.40 10.33
N ILE A 310 -2.04 -3.94 9.95
CA ILE A 310 -2.23 -3.18 8.73
C ILE A 310 -2.68 -1.75 9.03
N GLY A 311 -2.28 -0.82 8.15
CA GLY A 311 -2.72 0.56 8.14
C GLY A 311 -2.91 1.07 6.71
N PHE A 312 -3.68 2.14 6.56
CA PHE A 312 -4.04 2.74 5.29
C PHE A 312 -3.73 4.23 5.32
N SER A 313 -3.29 4.76 4.17
CA SER A 313 -3.05 6.19 4.05
C SER A 313 -3.48 6.69 2.66
N ARG A 314 -4.13 7.86 2.62
CA ARG A 314 -4.57 8.49 1.36
C ARG A 314 -3.69 9.68 0.95
N ASP A 315 -2.75 10.06 1.79
CA ASP A 315 -1.75 11.11 1.52
C ASP A 315 -0.29 10.61 1.57
N GLY A 316 -0.09 9.35 2.01
CA GLY A 316 1.22 8.72 2.13
C GLY A 316 2.00 9.07 3.40
N PHE A 317 1.42 9.86 4.32
CA PHE A 317 2.04 10.25 5.59
C PHE A 317 1.18 9.93 6.80
N HIS A 318 -0.08 10.34 6.84
CA HIS A 318 -1.00 10.08 7.93
C HIS A 318 -1.65 8.69 7.78
N TRP A 319 -1.62 7.91 8.84
CA TRP A 319 -2.09 6.53 8.85
C TRP A 319 -3.39 6.36 9.62
N SER A 320 -4.37 5.74 8.98
CA SER A 320 -5.55 5.16 9.63
C SER A 320 -5.27 3.69 9.93
N ARG A 321 -5.41 3.28 11.19
CA ARG A 321 -5.24 1.89 11.66
C ARG A 321 -6.50 1.48 12.46
N PRO A 322 -7.63 1.30 11.78
CA PRO A 322 -8.93 1.09 12.44
C PRO A 322 -9.05 -0.28 13.09
N ASP A 323 -8.35 -1.29 12.57
CA ASP A 323 -8.25 -2.63 13.16
C ASP A 323 -6.83 -2.85 13.70
N ARG A 324 -6.74 -3.11 15.01
CA ARG A 324 -5.47 -3.33 15.71
C ARG A 324 -5.15 -4.80 15.91
N ARG A 325 -6.04 -5.69 15.46
CA ARG A 325 -5.77 -7.13 15.47
C ARG A 325 -4.59 -7.44 14.53
N PRO A 326 -3.76 -8.45 14.87
CA PRO A 326 -2.71 -8.90 13.97
C PRO A 326 -3.29 -9.37 12.63
N PHE A 327 -2.87 -8.74 11.55
CA PHE A 327 -3.20 -9.13 10.19
C PHE A 327 -2.51 -10.46 9.81
N CYS A 328 -1.26 -10.63 10.28
CA CYS A 328 -0.53 -11.89 10.25
C CYS A 328 -0.01 -12.18 11.67
N PRO A 329 -0.71 -13.01 12.45
CA PRO A 329 -0.39 -13.27 13.84
C PRO A 329 0.76 -14.26 14.04
N VAL A 330 1.37 -14.24 15.22
CA VAL A 330 2.22 -15.35 15.70
C VAL A 330 1.36 -16.52 16.17
N SER A 331 1.93 -17.74 16.11
CA SER A 331 1.39 -18.89 16.82
C SER A 331 1.77 -18.84 18.30
N GLU A 332 0.93 -19.41 19.16
CA GLU A 332 1.24 -19.63 20.57
C GLU A 332 1.86 -21.02 20.82
N THR A 333 1.93 -21.87 19.80
CA THR A 333 2.48 -23.22 19.89
C THR A 333 3.98 -23.21 19.64
N PRO A 334 4.83 -23.57 20.62
CA PRO A 334 6.27 -23.70 20.43
C PRO A 334 6.62 -24.69 19.30
N GLY A 335 7.59 -24.33 18.47
CA GLY A 335 8.03 -25.15 17.34
C GLY A 335 7.27 -24.92 16.03
N GLU A 336 6.15 -24.19 16.05
CA GLU A 336 5.52 -23.74 14.80
C GLU A 336 6.36 -22.65 14.13
N TRP A 337 6.36 -22.61 12.81
CA TRP A 337 7.20 -21.71 12.02
C TRP A 337 7.01 -20.23 12.39
N ASN A 338 5.78 -19.83 12.72
CA ASN A 338 5.40 -18.47 13.09
C ASN A 338 5.33 -18.23 14.62
N TYR A 339 5.93 -19.11 15.44
CA TYR A 339 5.99 -18.93 16.90
C TYR A 339 6.72 -17.64 17.30
N ALA A 340 7.61 -17.13 16.44
CA ALA A 340 8.36 -15.91 16.66
C ALA A 340 8.65 -15.19 15.35
N ASN A 341 8.81 -13.86 15.46
CA ASN A 341 9.43 -12.98 14.48
C ASN A 341 8.70 -12.93 13.13
N VAL A 342 7.36 -12.88 13.16
CA VAL A 342 6.56 -12.62 11.96
C VAL A 342 6.74 -11.15 11.55
N GLN A 343 7.30 -10.93 10.36
CA GLN A 343 7.56 -9.61 9.79
C GLN A 343 7.21 -9.58 8.31
N SER A 344 6.84 -8.40 7.81
CA SER A 344 6.43 -8.18 6.43
C SER A 344 7.59 -8.20 5.44
N ALA A 345 7.24 -8.28 4.16
CA ALA A 345 8.12 -8.16 3.02
C ALA A 345 8.02 -6.77 2.38
N GLY A 346 9.11 -6.29 1.79
CA GLY A 346 9.09 -5.15 0.86
C GLY A 346 8.20 -5.45 -0.35
N GLY A 347 7.57 -4.41 -0.91
CA GLY A 347 6.56 -4.57 -1.96
C GLY A 347 5.15 -4.87 -1.43
N GLY A 348 5.01 -5.19 -0.13
CA GLY A 348 3.73 -5.35 0.56
C GLY A 348 2.95 -6.57 0.13
N CYS A 349 2.23 -6.50 -0.99
CA CYS A 349 1.45 -7.62 -1.52
C CYS A 349 1.58 -7.78 -3.04
N LEU A 350 1.21 -8.96 -3.53
CA LEU A 350 1.06 -9.24 -4.96
C LEU A 350 -0.40 -9.59 -5.27
N ILE A 351 -0.83 -9.31 -6.50
CA ILE A 351 -2.17 -9.66 -6.97
C ILE A 351 -2.07 -10.95 -7.80
N VAL A 352 -2.66 -12.04 -7.32
CA VAL A 352 -2.66 -13.33 -8.01
C VAL A 352 -4.10 -13.78 -8.21
N GLY A 353 -4.65 -13.54 -9.40
CA GLY A 353 -6.07 -13.75 -9.68
C GLY A 353 -6.98 -12.91 -8.76
N ASP A 354 -7.84 -13.59 -8.03
CA ASP A 354 -8.78 -12.98 -7.07
C ASP A 354 -8.22 -12.86 -5.64
N GLN A 355 -6.90 -13.10 -5.45
CA GLN A 355 -6.24 -13.08 -4.15
C GLN A 355 -5.10 -12.07 -4.09
N LEU A 356 -4.85 -11.56 -2.89
CA LEU A 356 -3.62 -10.86 -2.52
C LEU A 356 -2.71 -11.84 -1.79
N TYR A 357 -1.43 -11.87 -2.17
CA TYR A 357 -0.38 -12.66 -1.54
C TYR A 357 0.50 -11.76 -0.67
N PHE A 358 0.61 -12.08 0.61
CA PHE A 358 1.47 -11.39 1.58
C PHE A 358 2.54 -12.36 2.06
N TYR A 359 3.80 -12.04 1.79
CA TYR A 359 4.89 -12.85 2.33
C TYR A 359 5.34 -12.32 3.67
N VAL A 360 5.59 -13.24 4.59
CA VAL A 360 6.04 -12.94 5.94
C VAL A 360 7.18 -13.86 6.36
N SER A 361 8.05 -13.37 7.21
CA SER A 361 9.08 -14.20 7.84
C SER A 361 8.53 -14.97 9.03
N GLY A 362 9.22 -16.02 9.43
CA GLY A 362 9.02 -16.74 10.69
C GLY A 362 10.34 -17.27 11.22
N ARG A 363 10.41 -17.42 12.56
CA ARG A 363 11.61 -17.89 13.26
C ARG A 363 11.30 -18.84 14.41
N GLY A 364 10.18 -19.53 14.37
CA GLY A 364 9.81 -20.52 15.39
C GLY A 364 10.56 -21.84 15.23
N ASN A 365 10.77 -22.26 13.99
CA ASN A 365 11.52 -23.47 13.63
C ASN A 365 12.39 -23.18 12.41
N GLY A 366 13.59 -22.60 12.64
CA GLY A 366 14.48 -22.14 11.57
C GLY A 366 14.11 -20.78 11.00
N LEU A 367 14.84 -20.37 9.96
CA LEU A 367 14.63 -19.11 9.23
C LEU A 367 13.77 -19.40 7.99
N VAL A 368 12.52 -18.95 7.98
CA VAL A 368 11.58 -19.31 6.93
C VAL A 368 10.85 -18.08 6.38
N THR A 369 10.36 -18.22 5.15
CA THR A 369 9.40 -17.31 4.52
C THR A 369 8.10 -18.07 4.26
N SER A 370 7.00 -17.44 4.60
CA SER A 370 5.65 -18.00 4.54
C SER A 370 4.72 -17.06 3.81
N LEU A 371 3.55 -17.55 3.41
CA LEU A 371 2.54 -16.88 2.63
C LEU A 371 1.24 -16.73 3.43
N ALA A 372 0.67 -15.56 3.42
CA ALA A 372 -0.71 -15.33 3.82
C ALA A 372 -1.51 -14.78 2.63
N THR A 373 -2.80 -15.08 2.56
CA THR A 373 -3.66 -14.68 1.45
C THR A 373 -4.88 -13.91 1.95
N LEU A 374 -5.38 -13.03 1.10
CA LEU A 374 -6.60 -12.27 1.33
C LEU A 374 -7.34 -12.14 -0.01
N ARG A 375 -8.67 -12.10 0.00
CA ARG A 375 -9.44 -11.71 -1.19
C ARG A 375 -8.90 -10.39 -1.75
N ARG A 376 -8.81 -10.23 -3.07
CA ARG A 376 -8.48 -8.93 -3.70
C ARG A 376 -9.40 -7.84 -3.16
N ASP A 377 -8.86 -6.70 -2.72
CA ASP A 377 -9.54 -5.60 -2.02
C ASP A 377 -10.16 -5.97 -0.65
N GLY A 378 -9.92 -7.17 -0.17
CA GLY A 378 -10.61 -7.79 0.95
C GLY A 378 -10.28 -7.25 2.35
N PHE A 379 -9.58 -6.13 2.48
CA PHE A 379 -9.19 -5.55 3.79
C PHE A 379 -10.39 -5.16 4.65
N ALA A 380 -11.44 -4.63 4.01
CA ALA A 380 -12.69 -4.29 4.65
C ALA A 380 -13.87 -4.50 3.68
N SER A 381 -15.03 -4.80 4.22
CA SER A 381 -16.29 -4.82 3.48
C SER A 381 -17.35 -3.99 4.19
N MET A 382 -18.28 -3.45 3.40
CA MET A 382 -19.54 -2.89 3.89
C MET A 382 -20.59 -3.99 3.76
N ASP A 383 -21.14 -4.42 4.90
CA ASP A 383 -22.00 -5.61 4.99
C ASP A 383 -23.47 -5.21 5.12
N GLY A 384 -24.30 -5.78 4.26
CA GLY A 384 -25.76 -5.72 4.33
C GLY A 384 -26.34 -7.04 4.81
N ASP A 385 -27.20 -7.00 5.82
CA ASP A 385 -27.93 -8.16 6.32
C ASP A 385 -29.17 -8.51 5.43
N LYS A 386 -30.06 -9.34 5.92
CA LYS A 386 -31.29 -9.73 5.20
C LYS A 386 -32.30 -8.58 5.03
N GLN A 387 -32.31 -7.62 5.95
CA GLN A 387 -33.10 -6.40 5.86
C GLN A 387 -32.52 -5.45 4.81
N GLY A 388 -31.22 -5.55 4.58
CA GLY A 388 -30.47 -4.69 3.70
C GLY A 388 -30.08 -3.36 4.34
N GLY A 389 -29.32 -2.59 3.61
CA GLY A 389 -28.88 -1.26 4.02
C GLY A 389 -28.41 -0.45 2.83
N THR A 390 -28.02 0.78 3.10
CA THR A 390 -27.56 1.73 2.09
C THR A 390 -26.22 2.34 2.47
N LEU A 391 -25.44 2.70 1.46
CA LEU A 391 -24.28 3.54 1.56
C LEU A 391 -24.39 4.63 0.50
N THR A 392 -24.30 5.89 0.90
CA THR A 392 -24.21 7.04 0.01
C THR A 392 -22.82 7.62 0.08
N THR A 393 -22.18 7.80 -1.08
CA THR A 393 -20.85 8.38 -1.16
C THR A 393 -20.90 9.91 -0.99
N ARG A 394 -19.79 10.50 -0.57
CA ARG A 394 -19.52 11.94 -0.75
C ARG A 394 -19.57 12.30 -2.24
N PRO A 395 -19.58 13.59 -2.61
CA PRO A 395 -19.47 13.99 -4.00
C PRO A 395 -18.17 13.46 -4.63
N LEU A 396 -18.31 12.68 -5.68
CA LEU A 396 -17.21 12.06 -6.43
C LEU A 396 -17.14 12.65 -7.83
N ARG A 397 -15.95 12.69 -8.41
CA ARG A 397 -15.72 13.04 -9.82
C ARG A 397 -14.90 11.93 -10.48
N PHE A 398 -15.31 11.53 -11.67
CA PHE A 398 -14.67 10.49 -12.47
C PHE A 398 -14.71 10.85 -13.96
N GLN A 399 -13.78 10.30 -14.76
CA GLN A 399 -13.75 10.39 -16.22
C GLN A 399 -14.15 9.09 -16.89
N GLY A 400 -14.12 7.98 -16.16
CA GLY A 400 -14.56 6.68 -16.65
C GLY A 400 -16.05 6.63 -16.98
N LYS A 401 -16.49 5.51 -17.53
CA LYS A 401 -17.90 5.33 -17.98
C LYS A 401 -18.53 4.01 -17.55
N HIS A 402 -17.73 2.99 -17.18
CA HIS A 402 -18.25 1.68 -16.78
C HIS A 402 -18.07 1.48 -15.28
N PHE A 403 -19.17 1.28 -14.57
CA PHE A 403 -19.15 1.07 -13.12
C PHE A 403 -18.93 -0.39 -12.78
N PHE A 404 -18.00 -0.67 -11.92
CA PHE A 404 -17.65 -2.01 -11.44
C PHE A 404 -17.62 -2.07 -9.92
N VAL A 405 -17.85 -3.30 -9.40
CA VAL A 405 -17.79 -3.59 -7.97
C VAL A 405 -17.03 -4.88 -7.69
N ASN A 406 -16.38 -4.94 -6.53
CA ASN A 406 -15.95 -6.17 -5.89
C ASN A 406 -17.01 -6.54 -4.84
N LEU A 407 -17.75 -7.62 -5.10
CA LEU A 407 -18.96 -7.96 -4.39
C LEU A 407 -19.00 -9.46 -4.04
N ASP A 408 -19.50 -9.76 -2.86
CA ASP A 408 -20.00 -11.08 -2.48
C ASP A 408 -21.46 -10.93 -2.05
N ALA A 409 -22.39 -11.20 -2.97
CA ALA A 409 -23.82 -11.21 -2.77
C ALA A 409 -24.44 -12.39 -3.54
N ALA A 410 -23.88 -13.59 -3.32
CA ALA A 410 -24.39 -14.82 -3.96
C ALA A 410 -25.85 -15.10 -3.55
N GLU A 411 -26.19 -14.84 -2.28
CA GLU A 411 -27.53 -15.03 -1.70
C GLU A 411 -28.33 -13.70 -1.61
N GLY A 412 -27.79 -12.62 -2.15
CA GLY A 412 -28.38 -11.30 -2.06
C GLY A 412 -28.31 -10.51 -3.35
N GLU A 413 -28.30 -9.19 -3.24
CA GLU A 413 -28.12 -8.30 -4.38
C GLU A 413 -27.59 -6.93 -3.99
N LEU A 414 -26.90 -6.31 -4.92
CA LEU A 414 -26.55 -4.89 -4.91
C LEU A 414 -27.35 -4.16 -5.99
N ARG A 415 -27.82 -2.95 -5.67
CA ARG A 415 -28.31 -1.96 -6.65
C ARG A 415 -27.60 -0.65 -6.43
N ALA A 416 -27.28 0.04 -7.52
CA ALA A 416 -26.62 1.34 -7.49
C ALA A 416 -27.52 2.42 -8.10
N GLU A 417 -27.47 3.62 -7.52
CA GLU A 417 -28.09 4.83 -8.04
C GLU A 417 -27.03 5.91 -8.23
N VAL A 418 -27.19 6.71 -9.27
CA VAL A 418 -26.43 7.96 -9.48
C VAL A 418 -27.29 9.12 -9.03
N LEU A 419 -26.77 9.94 -8.13
CA LEU A 419 -27.47 11.10 -7.58
C LEU A 419 -26.77 12.40 -8.02
N ASN A 420 -27.57 13.45 -8.25
CA ASN A 420 -27.02 14.80 -8.41
C ASN A 420 -26.69 15.46 -7.05
N SER A 421 -26.26 16.72 -7.09
CA SER A 421 -25.93 17.49 -5.88
C SER A 421 -27.12 17.73 -4.95
N ALA A 422 -28.34 17.74 -5.47
CA ALA A 422 -29.57 17.88 -4.70
C ALA A 422 -30.06 16.54 -4.07
N GLY A 423 -29.40 15.41 -4.39
CA GLY A 423 -29.79 14.08 -3.91
C GLY A 423 -30.87 13.39 -4.75
N GLU A 424 -31.22 13.98 -5.92
CA GLU A 424 -32.19 13.38 -6.84
C GLU A 424 -31.56 12.24 -7.62
N VAL A 425 -32.31 11.14 -7.79
CA VAL A 425 -31.88 9.96 -8.54
C VAL A 425 -31.96 10.25 -10.03
N LEU A 426 -30.81 10.18 -10.71
CA LEU A 426 -30.71 10.39 -12.16
C LEU A 426 -30.64 9.08 -12.94
N LEU A 427 -30.14 8.01 -12.32
CA LEU A 427 -29.96 6.71 -12.97
C LEU A 427 -30.01 5.60 -11.92
N THR A 428 -30.62 4.46 -12.27
CA THR A 428 -30.70 3.28 -11.40
C THR A 428 -30.14 2.04 -12.12
N SER A 429 -29.37 1.22 -11.42
CA SER A 429 -28.82 -0.01 -11.98
C SER A 429 -29.85 -1.15 -12.02
N ARG A 430 -29.57 -2.15 -12.86
CA ARG A 430 -30.11 -3.51 -12.69
C ARG A 430 -29.52 -4.12 -11.41
N PRO A 431 -30.18 -5.13 -10.80
CA PRO A 431 -29.63 -5.86 -9.67
C PRO A 431 -28.33 -6.57 -10.06
N VAL A 432 -27.30 -6.47 -9.22
CA VAL A 432 -26.03 -7.18 -9.37
C VAL A 432 -25.94 -8.27 -8.31
N ARG A 433 -25.62 -9.50 -8.71
CA ARG A 433 -25.53 -10.68 -7.85
C ARG A 433 -24.26 -11.46 -8.12
N GLY A 434 -23.84 -12.30 -7.18
CA GLY A 434 -22.71 -13.20 -7.32
C GLY A 434 -21.57 -12.87 -6.38
N ASN A 435 -20.53 -13.69 -6.43
CA ASN A 435 -19.31 -13.52 -5.64
C ASN A 435 -18.12 -13.43 -6.59
N LYS A 436 -17.73 -12.20 -6.94
CA LYS A 436 -16.57 -11.92 -7.83
C LYS A 436 -15.86 -10.63 -7.43
N THR A 437 -14.57 -10.57 -7.69
CA THR A 437 -13.74 -9.38 -7.44
C THR A 437 -13.88 -8.30 -8.52
N ARG A 438 -14.62 -8.59 -9.60
CA ARG A 438 -14.92 -7.66 -10.70
C ARG A 438 -16.27 -8.02 -11.32
N LEU A 439 -17.29 -7.25 -10.99
CA LEU A 439 -18.65 -7.34 -11.58
C LEU A 439 -19.00 -5.99 -12.20
N LYS A 440 -19.36 -6.00 -13.47
CA LYS A 440 -19.89 -4.82 -14.17
C LYS A 440 -21.31 -4.56 -13.68
N VAL A 441 -21.60 -3.30 -13.41
CA VAL A 441 -22.96 -2.84 -13.06
C VAL A 441 -23.63 -2.30 -14.32
N GLU A 442 -24.77 -2.88 -14.67
CA GLU A 442 -25.58 -2.44 -15.82
C GLU A 442 -26.68 -1.49 -15.35
N TRP A 443 -26.93 -0.45 -16.14
CA TRP A 443 -27.95 0.55 -15.88
C TRP A 443 -29.26 0.20 -16.61
N LYS A 444 -30.37 0.71 -16.13
CA LYS A 444 -31.68 0.43 -16.75
C LYS A 444 -31.93 1.29 -17.98
N GLU A 445 -31.63 2.59 -17.86
CA GLU A 445 -32.00 3.61 -18.83
C GLU A 445 -30.75 4.15 -19.62
N ALA A 446 -29.55 3.62 -19.37
CA ALA A 446 -28.31 4.05 -20.02
C ALA A 446 -27.38 2.85 -20.25
N ASN A 447 -26.49 2.96 -21.24
CA ASN A 447 -25.46 1.95 -21.50
C ASN A 447 -24.27 2.10 -20.55
N ASP A 448 -23.97 3.33 -20.14
CA ASP A 448 -22.83 3.66 -19.28
C ASP A 448 -23.02 5.00 -18.53
N LEU A 449 -21.97 5.49 -17.88
CA LEU A 449 -21.96 6.72 -17.09
C LEU A 449 -21.38 7.93 -17.84
N SER A 450 -21.15 7.87 -19.15
CA SER A 450 -20.48 8.95 -19.92
C SER A 450 -21.17 10.30 -19.79
N ALA A 451 -22.50 10.33 -19.64
CA ALA A 451 -23.27 11.56 -19.43
C ALA A 451 -22.90 12.32 -18.11
N PHE A 452 -22.27 11.64 -17.16
CA PHE A 452 -21.90 12.14 -15.84
C PHE A 452 -20.39 12.39 -15.68
N ALA A 453 -19.57 11.98 -16.66
CA ALA A 453 -18.11 12.14 -16.61
C ALA A 453 -17.72 13.62 -16.38
N GLY A 454 -16.76 13.83 -15.50
CA GLY A 454 -16.27 15.15 -15.10
C GLY A 454 -17.18 15.96 -14.16
N LYS A 455 -18.41 15.50 -13.90
CA LYS A 455 -19.38 16.16 -13.03
C LYS A 455 -19.30 15.63 -11.61
N PRO A 456 -19.55 16.43 -10.57
CA PRO A 456 -19.69 15.95 -9.20
C PRO A 456 -21.01 15.15 -9.07
N MET A 457 -20.88 13.86 -8.74
CA MET A 457 -22.01 12.95 -8.57
C MET A 457 -21.87 12.21 -7.26
N ARG A 458 -22.95 11.65 -6.73
CA ARG A 458 -22.92 10.68 -5.63
C ARG A 458 -23.42 9.33 -6.13
N PHE A 459 -22.90 8.27 -5.54
CA PHE A 459 -23.48 6.93 -5.69
C PHE A 459 -24.21 6.56 -4.40
N ARG A 460 -25.45 6.04 -4.55
CA ARG A 460 -26.15 5.34 -3.46
C ARG A 460 -26.18 3.86 -3.78
N LEU A 461 -25.62 3.06 -2.88
CA LEU A 461 -25.48 1.63 -3.03
C LEU A 461 -26.43 0.95 -2.02
N HIS A 462 -27.41 0.19 -2.54
CA HIS A 462 -28.33 -0.60 -1.75
C HIS A 462 -27.84 -2.04 -1.74
N LEU A 463 -27.52 -2.58 -0.58
CA LEU A 463 -26.99 -3.92 -0.42
C LEU A 463 -27.85 -4.75 0.53
N ARG A 464 -28.21 -5.96 0.11
CA ARG A 464 -28.95 -6.92 0.91
C ARG A 464 -28.26 -8.28 0.86
N SER A 465 -28.09 -8.93 2.02
CA SER A 465 -27.42 -10.24 2.19
C SER A 465 -26.12 -10.33 1.40
N GLY A 466 -25.17 -9.41 1.68
CA GLY A 466 -23.92 -9.39 0.93
C GLY A 466 -22.82 -8.52 1.56
N LYS A 467 -21.67 -8.50 0.93
CA LYS A 467 -20.46 -7.76 1.28
C LYS A 467 -19.93 -7.00 0.08
N LEU A 468 -19.80 -5.69 0.20
CA LEU A 468 -19.22 -4.82 -0.81
C LEU A 468 -17.80 -4.42 -0.37
N TYR A 469 -16.80 -4.80 -1.15
CA TYR A 469 -15.38 -4.56 -0.83
C TYR A 469 -14.83 -3.30 -1.48
N ALA A 470 -15.18 -3.05 -2.75
CA ALA A 470 -14.71 -1.89 -3.50
C ALA A 470 -15.67 -1.57 -4.66
N PHE A 471 -15.56 -0.35 -5.19
CA PHE A 471 -16.14 0.07 -6.46
C PHE A 471 -15.15 0.92 -7.25
N TRP A 472 -15.35 1.05 -8.56
CA TRP A 472 -14.61 1.98 -9.43
C TRP A 472 -15.35 2.27 -10.73
N VAL A 473 -14.94 3.32 -11.41
CA VAL A 473 -15.48 3.70 -12.72
C VAL A 473 -14.37 3.60 -13.75
N SER A 474 -14.39 2.52 -14.53
CA SER A 474 -13.41 2.24 -15.57
C SER A 474 -13.69 3.03 -16.85
N PRO A 475 -12.65 3.50 -17.58
CA PRO A 475 -12.83 4.08 -18.91
C PRO A 475 -13.21 3.06 -19.97
N ASP A 476 -12.99 1.77 -19.74
CA ASP A 476 -13.27 0.70 -20.71
C ASP A 476 -14.03 -0.49 -20.10
N GLU A 477 -14.53 -1.38 -20.97
CA GLU A 477 -15.34 -2.53 -20.57
C GLU A 477 -14.54 -3.67 -19.92
N SER A 478 -13.21 -3.67 -19.99
CA SER A 478 -12.39 -4.68 -19.34
C SER A 478 -12.49 -4.60 -17.82
N GLY A 479 -12.86 -3.42 -17.30
CA GLY A 479 -12.90 -3.13 -15.88
C GLY A 479 -11.51 -2.87 -15.29
N ALA A 480 -10.55 -2.48 -16.12
CA ALA A 480 -9.25 -1.97 -15.66
C ALA A 480 -9.46 -0.83 -14.67
N SER A 481 -8.81 -0.88 -13.52
CA SER A 481 -8.99 0.12 -12.48
C SER A 481 -8.07 1.33 -12.63
N TYR A 482 -6.99 1.19 -13.39
CA TYR A 482 -5.88 2.15 -13.48
C TYR A 482 -5.26 2.49 -12.13
N GLY A 483 -5.51 1.66 -11.13
CA GLY A 483 -4.92 1.72 -9.80
C GLY A 483 -3.56 1.04 -9.73
N TYR A 484 -2.82 1.32 -8.67
CA TYR A 484 -1.51 0.72 -8.46
C TYR A 484 -1.64 -0.75 -8.05
N VAL A 485 -0.77 -1.61 -8.60
CA VAL A 485 -0.83 -3.06 -8.41
C VAL A 485 0.18 -3.58 -7.38
N ALA A 486 0.58 -2.73 -6.44
CA ALA A 486 1.56 -3.05 -5.40
C ALA A 486 2.83 -3.68 -5.98
N ALA A 487 3.23 -4.88 -5.55
CA ALA A 487 4.39 -5.60 -6.09
C ALA A 487 4.11 -6.34 -7.42
N GLY A 488 2.99 -6.03 -8.09
CA GLY A 488 2.61 -6.65 -9.37
C GLY A 488 1.86 -7.96 -9.20
N GLY A 489 1.88 -8.75 -10.24
CA GLY A 489 1.25 -10.08 -10.30
C GLY A 489 1.01 -10.54 -11.73
N PRO A 490 0.72 -11.83 -11.96
CA PRO A 490 0.41 -12.34 -13.27
C PRO A 490 -0.75 -11.59 -13.93
N GLY A 491 -0.56 -11.15 -15.19
CA GLY A 491 -1.53 -10.38 -15.95
C GLY A 491 -1.36 -8.85 -15.86
N PHE A 492 -0.41 -8.34 -15.07
CA PHE A 492 -0.05 -6.92 -15.06
C PHE A 492 1.31 -6.71 -15.72
N GLU A 493 1.39 -5.77 -16.67
CA GLU A 493 2.60 -5.46 -17.43
C GLU A 493 3.38 -4.26 -16.88
N GLY A 494 2.73 -3.46 -16.03
CA GLY A 494 3.28 -2.22 -15.46
C GLY A 494 2.85 -2.00 -14.01
N PRO A 495 3.10 -0.79 -13.48
CA PRO A 495 2.80 -0.45 -12.09
C PRO A 495 1.32 -0.24 -11.81
N THR A 496 0.46 -0.18 -12.85
CA THR A 496 -0.97 0.05 -12.74
C THR A 496 -1.79 -1.00 -13.50
N ASP A 497 -3.04 -1.22 -13.06
CA ASP A 497 -4.00 -2.11 -13.71
C ASP A 497 -4.56 -1.45 -14.98
N THR A 498 -3.97 -1.76 -16.12
CA THR A 498 -4.38 -1.25 -17.45
C THR A 498 -5.24 -2.23 -18.23
N GLY A 499 -5.73 -3.29 -17.58
CA GLY A 499 -6.58 -4.30 -18.22
C GLY A 499 -5.82 -5.28 -19.12
N GLY A 500 -4.53 -5.45 -18.90
CA GLY A 500 -3.72 -6.51 -19.52
C GLY A 500 -4.47 -7.83 -19.45
N ALA A 501 -4.56 -8.54 -20.55
CA ALA A 501 -5.40 -9.72 -20.71
C ALA A 501 -5.16 -10.72 -19.57
N MET A 502 -6.16 -10.90 -18.70
CA MET A 502 -6.28 -12.17 -18.00
C MET A 502 -6.58 -13.22 -19.08
N LYS A 503 -5.51 -13.89 -19.56
CA LYS A 503 -5.61 -15.09 -20.39
C LYS A 503 -6.01 -16.27 -19.52
#